data_fb9ed1f7bfc52c160555bf7a03e384bf
#
_entry.id   fb9ed1f7bfc52c160555bf7a03e384bf
#
_cell.length_a   1.000
_cell.length_b   1.000
_cell.length_c   1.000
_cell.angle_alpha   90.00
_cell.angle_beta   90.00
_cell.angle_gamma   90.00
#
_symmetry.space_group_name_H-M   'P 1'
#
loop_
_entity.id
_entity.type
_entity.pdbx_description
1 polymer ?
#
loop_
_entity_poly.entity_id
_entity_poly.type
_entity_poly.pdbx_seq_one_letter_code
_entity_poly.pdbx_strand_id
1 'polypeptide(L)'
;VSAESTPEPGITEPVTTGPQHRGGGRRRKAAPGKRRKALLATAWAAAGVIVLAGTGFGYVYFKLNGNLKSVDINQALGDGRPTKVDNGSENILVLGSDTRAGTNRKLGGGTDDGSARSDTAMIVHVYKGHKRASVVSVPRDTLIDRPACTDAKGASHPAATGVMFNSAYSTGGAACAVKTVESLTGIRMDHYLEVDFAGFQKLIDDLGGVPVTTTRPISDPQSHLNLKAGTHTLDGERALALVRTRHGVGDGSDLGRIQLQQAFVKALLDQVAHVGVFSDPKRLYDLADTATKAVTTDSDLGSVNALADFAGGLKGIGSSHLRMVTMPVRYDPADPNRVLMEKAKAERIWQALRNDRPIPASATKDTAAGEAAGVVSG
;
A
#
# COMPACT_ATOMS: atom_id res chain seq x y z
N VAL A 1 -16.66 -100.61 2.76
CA VAL A 1 -17.10 -101.64 1.83
C VAL A 1 -16.46 -101.31 0.45
N SER A 2 -15.45 -102.13 0.19
CA SER A 2 -15.09 -102.87 -1.01
C SER A 2 -14.65 -102.08 -2.20
N ALA A 3 -13.45 -102.17 -2.55
CA ALA A 3 -12.60 -103.20 -3.17
C ALA A 3 -12.38 -102.87 -4.65
N GLU A 4 -11.13 -102.82 -5.01
CA GLU A 4 -10.34 -103.71 -5.88
C GLU A 4 -10.53 -103.45 -7.36
N SER A 5 -9.56 -103.40 -8.22
CA SER A 5 -8.30 -104.11 -8.39
C SER A 5 -7.44 -103.50 -9.54
N THR A 6 -6.16 -103.67 -9.39
CA THR A 6 -5.10 -103.58 -10.43
C THR A 6 -5.23 -104.71 -11.45
N PRO A 7 -4.58 -104.71 -12.64
CA PRO A 7 -3.17 -105.05 -12.80
C PRO A 7 -2.34 -104.32 -13.86
N GLU A 8 -1.05 -104.34 -13.68
CA GLU A 8 0.09 -104.17 -14.62
C GLU A 8 0.20 -105.36 -15.61
N PRO A 9 1.21 -105.41 -16.54
CA PRO A 9 2.31 -104.56 -16.96
C PRO A 9 2.55 -104.53 -18.51
N GLY A 10 3.52 -103.75 -18.93
CA GLY A 10 4.04 -103.84 -20.27
C GLY A 10 5.27 -102.95 -20.55
N ILE A 11 6.41 -103.61 -20.50
CA ILE A 11 7.80 -103.12 -20.71
C ILE A 11 8.01 -102.79 -22.20
N THR A 12 8.67 -101.68 -22.56
CA THR A 12 9.73 -101.59 -23.61
C THR A 12 10.51 -100.31 -23.51
N GLU A 13 11.83 -100.33 -23.37
CA GLU A 13 12.90 -99.38 -23.50
C GLU A 13 13.20 -99.05 -25.00
N PRO A 14 14.23 -98.25 -25.30
CA PRO A 14 14.50 -96.82 -25.16
C PRO A 14 14.76 -96.12 -26.49
N VAL A 15 14.59 -94.84 -26.62
CA VAL A 15 15.20 -94.08 -27.74
C VAL A 15 15.82 -92.82 -27.16
N THR A 16 17.17 -92.77 -27.27
CA THR A 16 18.05 -91.63 -27.05
C THR A 16 17.80 -90.56 -28.08
N THR A 17 17.54 -89.32 -27.63
CA THR A 17 17.75 -88.12 -28.45
C THR A 17 18.32 -86.98 -27.57
N GLY A 18 19.37 -86.38 -28.08
CA GLY A 18 20.28 -85.47 -27.45
C GLY A 18 19.79 -84.10 -27.02
N PRO A 19 20.65 -83.23 -26.46
CA PRO A 19 20.24 -82.06 -25.72
C PRO A 19 19.78 -80.92 -26.62
N GLN A 20 18.55 -80.47 -26.46
CA GLN A 20 18.06 -79.23 -27.09
C GLN A 20 18.63 -78.00 -26.33
N HIS A 21 19.47 -77.24 -26.99
CA HIS A 21 19.86 -75.89 -26.63
C HIS A 21 18.64 -74.99 -26.50
N ARG A 22 18.24 -74.62 -25.28
CA ARG A 22 17.34 -73.50 -25.02
C ARG A 22 18.08 -72.19 -25.33
N GLY A 23 17.92 -71.68 -26.54
CA GLY A 23 18.30 -70.31 -26.92
C GLY A 23 17.51 -69.31 -26.10
N GLY A 24 18.21 -68.66 -25.15
CA GLY A 24 17.65 -67.53 -24.38
C GLY A 24 17.36 -66.36 -25.34
N GLY A 25 16.09 -66.23 -25.75
CA GLY A 25 15.64 -65.09 -26.52
C GLY A 25 15.73 -63.82 -25.71
N ARG A 26 16.77 -63.00 -25.90
CA ARG A 26 16.83 -61.62 -25.40
C ARG A 26 15.64 -60.88 -26.02
N ARG A 27 14.56 -60.66 -25.23
CA ARG A 27 13.47 -59.74 -25.57
C ARG A 27 14.11 -58.36 -25.77
N ARG A 28 14.38 -57.97 -27.02
CA ARG A 28 14.68 -56.61 -27.39
C ARG A 28 13.47 -55.75 -27.03
N LYS A 29 13.60 -54.86 -25.99
CA LYS A 29 12.58 -53.86 -25.69
C LYS A 29 12.35 -53.08 -26.97
N ALA A 30 11.14 -53.13 -27.52
CA ALA A 30 10.75 -52.36 -28.70
C ALA A 30 11.01 -50.88 -28.44
N ALA A 31 11.72 -50.23 -29.36
CA ALA A 31 11.98 -48.81 -29.25
C ALA A 31 10.63 -48.06 -29.25
N PRO A 32 10.41 -47.07 -28.34
CA PRO A 32 9.15 -46.35 -28.25
C PRO A 32 8.83 -45.70 -29.60
N GLY A 33 7.59 -45.94 -30.11
CA GLY A 33 7.16 -45.40 -31.38
C GLY A 33 7.26 -43.89 -31.46
N LYS A 34 7.44 -43.35 -32.68
CA LYS A 34 7.64 -41.88 -32.91
C LYS A 34 6.61 -41.02 -32.17
N ARG A 35 5.34 -41.45 -32.07
CA ARG A 35 4.28 -40.77 -31.30
C ARG A 35 4.54 -40.71 -29.80
N ARG A 36 5.11 -41.78 -29.20
CA ARG A 36 5.44 -41.82 -27.78
C ARG A 36 6.67 -40.94 -27.45
N LYS A 37 7.63 -40.85 -28.37
CA LYS A 37 8.79 -39.95 -28.27
C LYS A 37 8.34 -38.48 -28.37
N ALA A 38 7.42 -38.17 -29.27
CA ALA A 38 6.84 -36.82 -29.38
C ALA A 38 6.05 -36.42 -28.14
N LEU A 39 5.22 -37.30 -27.59
CA LEU A 39 4.47 -37.05 -26.34
C LEU A 39 5.41 -36.84 -25.14
N LEU A 40 6.49 -37.61 -25.04
CA LEU A 40 7.49 -37.38 -23.98
C LEU A 40 8.23 -36.07 -24.17
N ALA A 41 8.58 -35.68 -25.37
CA ALA A 41 9.24 -34.42 -25.67
C ALA A 41 8.33 -33.22 -25.33
N THR A 42 7.02 -33.28 -25.68
CA THR A 42 6.05 -32.23 -25.31
C THR A 42 5.83 -32.18 -23.80
N ALA A 43 5.79 -33.32 -23.10
CA ALA A 43 5.66 -33.34 -21.64
C ALA A 43 6.89 -32.73 -20.95
N TRP A 44 8.09 -33.01 -21.44
CA TRP A 44 9.32 -32.38 -20.93
C TRP A 44 9.41 -30.89 -21.23
N ALA A 45 8.97 -30.45 -22.42
CA ALA A 45 8.89 -29.04 -22.78
C ALA A 45 7.87 -28.32 -21.89
N ALA A 46 6.70 -28.90 -21.67
CA ALA A 46 5.69 -28.33 -20.76
C ALA A 46 6.20 -28.26 -19.31
N ALA A 47 6.86 -29.32 -18.82
CA ALA A 47 7.49 -29.32 -17.49
C ALA A 47 8.58 -28.24 -17.38
N GLY A 48 9.41 -28.08 -18.43
CA GLY A 48 10.42 -27.01 -18.49
C GLY A 48 9.80 -25.61 -18.43
N VAL A 49 8.74 -25.38 -19.17
CA VAL A 49 8.00 -24.08 -19.13
C VAL A 49 7.39 -23.83 -17.75
N ILE A 50 6.80 -24.84 -17.10
CA ILE A 50 6.26 -24.72 -15.75
C ILE A 50 7.35 -24.40 -14.73
N VAL A 51 8.52 -25.04 -14.82
CA VAL A 51 9.65 -24.78 -13.93
C VAL A 51 10.21 -23.36 -14.17
N LEU A 52 10.38 -22.95 -15.41
CA LEU A 52 10.86 -21.60 -15.74
C LEU A 52 9.85 -20.51 -15.30
N ALA A 53 8.56 -20.73 -15.52
CA ALA A 53 7.52 -19.80 -15.05
C ALA A 53 7.47 -19.76 -13.51
N GLY A 54 7.56 -20.91 -12.84
CA GLY A 54 7.55 -21.00 -11.38
C GLY A 54 8.78 -20.37 -10.73
N THR A 55 9.98 -20.57 -11.31
CA THR A 55 11.22 -19.92 -10.81
C THR A 55 11.21 -18.42 -11.08
N GLY A 56 10.73 -17.97 -12.25
CA GLY A 56 10.57 -16.55 -12.57
C GLY A 56 9.61 -15.86 -11.64
N PHE A 57 8.44 -16.46 -11.39
CA PHE A 57 7.45 -15.93 -10.45
C PHE A 57 8.00 -15.92 -9.00
N GLY A 58 8.67 -16.99 -8.59
CA GLY A 58 9.30 -17.05 -7.27
C GLY A 58 10.36 -15.97 -7.08
N TYR A 59 11.20 -15.73 -8.09
CA TYR A 59 12.21 -14.66 -8.05
C TYR A 59 11.56 -13.27 -7.89
N VAL A 60 10.53 -12.97 -8.69
CA VAL A 60 9.79 -11.70 -8.60
C VAL A 60 9.18 -11.54 -7.21
N TYR A 61 8.51 -12.56 -6.70
CA TYR A 61 7.90 -12.54 -5.37
C TYR A 61 8.92 -12.26 -4.27
N PHE A 62 10.03 -13.00 -4.23
CA PHE A 62 11.07 -12.81 -3.21
C PHE A 62 11.74 -11.44 -3.32
N LYS A 63 11.96 -10.94 -4.53
CA LYS A 63 12.53 -9.61 -4.75
C LYS A 63 11.59 -8.51 -4.24
N LEU A 64 10.32 -8.53 -4.63
CA LEU A 64 9.34 -7.53 -4.20
C LEU A 64 9.11 -7.59 -2.70
N ASN A 65 9.04 -8.79 -2.12
CA ASN A 65 8.90 -8.97 -0.68
C ASN A 65 10.11 -8.47 0.11
N GLY A 66 11.32 -8.62 -0.45
CA GLY A 66 12.55 -8.09 0.14
C GLY A 66 12.70 -6.56 0.07
N ASN A 67 11.92 -5.88 -0.78
CA ASN A 67 11.88 -4.41 -0.82
C ASN A 67 11.05 -3.81 0.31
N LEU A 68 10.03 -4.54 0.80
CA LEU A 68 9.07 -4.03 1.77
C LEU A 68 9.73 -3.76 3.13
N LYS A 69 9.42 -2.60 3.67
CA LYS A 69 9.74 -2.24 5.05
C LYS A 69 8.46 -2.29 5.86
N SER A 70 8.49 -2.98 6.99
CA SER A 70 7.37 -3.01 7.92
C SER A 70 7.83 -2.66 9.34
N VAL A 71 6.91 -2.06 10.09
CA VAL A 71 7.10 -1.70 11.50
C VAL A 71 6.00 -2.37 12.30
N ASP A 72 6.37 -3.10 13.34
CA ASP A 72 5.39 -3.66 14.26
C ASP A 72 4.84 -2.57 15.19
N ILE A 73 3.81 -1.89 14.71
CA ILE A 73 3.12 -0.86 15.49
C ILE A 73 2.21 -1.47 16.56
N ASN A 74 1.74 -2.70 16.40
CA ASN A 74 0.81 -3.35 17.33
C ASN A 74 1.49 -3.59 18.68
N GLN A 75 2.73 -4.08 18.66
CA GLN A 75 3.52 -4.25 19.88
C GLN A 75 3.76 -2.92 20.61
N ALA A 76 4.09 -1.86 19.87
CA ALA A 76 4.37 -0.53 20.44
C ALA A 76 3.10 0.17 20.98
N LEU A 77 1.93 -0.08 20.39
CA LEU A 77 0.66 0.52 20.80
C LEU A 77 0.05 -0.13 22.06
N GLY A 78 0.35 -1.42 22.32
CA GLY A 78 -0.17 -2.16 23.45
C GLY A 78 -1.71 -2.33 23.43
N ASP A 79 -2.29 -2.73 24.58
CA ASP A 79 -3.70 -3.09 24.68
C ASP A 79 -4.66 -1.88 24.81
N GLY A 80 -4.15 -0.70 25.11
CA GLY A 80 -4.93 0.53 25.35
C GLY A 80 -5.43 1.24 24.10
N ARG A 81 -5.78 0.49 23.04
CA ARG A 81 -6.28 1.01 21.77
C ARG A 81 -7.81 1.08 21.74
N PRO A 82 -8.42 1.95 20.91
CA PRO A 82 -9.86 1.90 20.66
C PRO A 82 -10.31 0.50 20.22
N THR A 83 -11.54 0.13 20.56
CA THR A 83 -12.11 -1.17 20.17
C THR A 83 -12.18 -1.27 18.66
N LYS A 84 -11.72 -2.39 18.09
CA LYS A 84 -11.88 -2.69 16.68
C LYS A 84 -13.35 -2.86 16.33
N VAL A 85 -13.81 -2.19 15.29
CA VAL A 85 -15.17 -2.35 14.77
C VAL A 85 -15.10 -3.37 13.64
N ASP A 86 -15.51 -4.61 13.93
CA ASP A 86 -15.49 -5.71 12.97
C ASP A 86 -16.79 -5.72 12.14
N ASN A 87 -16.93 -4.74 11.27
CA ASN A 87 -18.08 -4.60 10.37
C ASN A 87 -17.70 -4.67 8.89
N GLY A 88 -16.41 -4.94 8.59
CA GLY A 88 -15.84 -4.96 7.24
C GLY A 88 -15.48 -3.57 6.70
N SER A 89 -15.43 -2.53 7.55
CA SER A 89 -14.77 -1.26 7.25
C SER A 89 -13.32 -1.30 7.72
N GLU A 90 -12.45 -0.48 7.12
CA GLU A 90 -11.03 -0.39 7.48
C GLU A 90 -10.60 1.07 7.64
N ASN A 91 -9.72 1.32 8.61
CA ASN A 91 -9.16 2.64 8.88
C ASN A 91 -7.65 2.59 8.71
N ILE A 92 -7.12 3.43 7.84
CA ILE A 92 -5.71 3.47 7.49
C ILE A 92 -5.15 4.85 7.81
N LEU A 93 -4.06 4.92 8.55
CA LEU A 93 -3.29 6.15 8.67
C LEU A 93 -2.23 6.18 7.57
N VAL A 94 -2.34 7.15 6.67
CA VAL A 94 -1.34 7.41 5.61
C VAL A 94 -0.53 8.64 5.98
N LEU A 95 0.79 8.48 6.04
CA LEU A 95 1.74 9.56 6.30
C LEU A 95 2.65 9.78 5.08
N GLY A 96 2.89 11.04 4.75
CA GLY A 96 3.98 11.43 3.85
C GLY A 96 5.19 11.82 4.68
N SER A 97 6.29 11.11 4.51
CA SER A 97 7.50 11.30 5.31
C SER A 97 8.64 11.89 4.50
N ASP A 98 9.30 12.89 5.10
CA ASP A 98 10.55 13.46 4.61
C ASP A 98 11.77 12.80 5.28
N THR A 99 11.75 11.47 5.46
CA THR A 99 12.90 10.78 6.05
C THR A 99 14.18 11.19 5.32
N ARG A 100 15.06 11.89 6.03
CA ARG A 100 16.29 12.45 5.46
C ARG A 100 17.40 11.40 5.28
N ALA A 101 17.04 10.11 5.30
CA ALA A 101 17.96 9.00 5.07
C ALA A 101 18.11 8.70 3.57
N GLY A 102 19.31 8.36 3.12
CA GLY A 102 19.56 7.94 1.75
C GLY A 102 19.34 9.04 0.70
N THR A 103 18.64 8.70 -0.38
CA THR A 103 18.35 9.61 -1.53
C THR A 103 17.42 10.76 -1.16
N ASN A 104 16.57 10.61 -0.13
CA ASN A 104 15.68 11.64 0.37
C ASN A 104 16.39 12.85 0.97
N ARG A 105 17.67 12.71 1.38
CA ARG A 105 18.47 13.80 1.93
C ARG A 105 18.49 15.06 1.03
N LYS A 106 18.55 14.86 -0.29
CA LYS A 106 18.57 15.94 -1.28
C LYS A 106 17.20 16.62 -1.48
N LEU A 107 16.12 15.94 -1.10
CA LEU A 107 14.75 16.39 -1.34
C LEU A 107 14.12 17.07 -0.11
N GLY A 108 14.63 16.81 1.10
CA GLY A 108 14.02 17.24 2.35
C GLY A 108 14.21 18.72 2.73
N GLY A 109 15.21 19.41 2.19
CA GLY A 109 15.51 20.82 2.49
C GLY A 109 15.62 21.12 4.00
N GLY A 110 16.82 21.22 4.57
CA GLY A 110 17.06 21.52 5.99
C GLY A 110 18.30 20.85 6.56
N THR A 111 18.62 21.13 7.82
CA THR A 111 19.77 20.54 8.53
C THR A 111 19.57 19.05 8.81
N ASP A 112 20.64 18.28 8.66
CA ASP A 112 20.68 16.82 8.85
C ASP A 112 20.72 16.52 10.37
N ASP A 113 19.61 16.75 11.07
CA ASP A 113 19.46 16.48 12.50
C ASP A 113 18.89 15.08 12.81
N GLY A 114 18.75 14.23 11.78
CA GLY A 114 18.19 12.88 11.92
C GLY A 114 16.69 12.86 12.22
N SER A 115 16.02 14.02 12.27
CA SER A 115 14.60 14.10 12.52
C SER A 115 13.81 13.80 11.24
N ALA A 116 13.01 12.76 11.27
CA ALA A 116 11.98 12.54 10.26
C ALA A 116 10.73 13.35 10.65
N ARG A 117 10.13 14.03 9.69
CA ARG A 117 8.86 14.75 9.88
C ARG A 117 7.80 14.19 8.96
N SER A 118 6.59 14.13 9.46
CA SER A 118 5.44 13.88 8.60
C SER A 118 4.82 15.21 8.19
N ASP A 119 4.94 15.53 6.92
CA ASP A 119 4.35 16.76 6.36
C ASP A 119 2.91 16.57 5.93
N THR A 120 2.45 15.34 5.81
CA THR A 120 1.09 14.97 5.39
C THR A 120 0.58 13.85 6.28
N ALA A 121 -0.62 14.01 6.82
CA ALA A 121 -1.31 12.96 7.55
C ALA A 121 -2.76 12.87 7.07
N MET A 122 -3.15 11.68 6.63
CA MET A 122 -4.49 11.38 6.13
C MET A 122 -5.04 10.15 6.82
N ILE A 123 -6.24 10.25 7.36
CA ILE A 123 -7.01 9.11 7.85
C ILE A 123 -7.93 8.67 6.72
N VAL A 124 -7.71 7.49 6.20
CA VAL A 124 -8.52 6.89 5.15
C VAL A 124 -9.47 5.90 5.80
N HIS A 125 -10.77 6.13 5.65
CA HIS A 125 -11.82 5.22 6.07
C HIS A 125 -12.43 4.57 4.83
N VAL A 126 -12.22 3.28 4.69
CA VAL A 126 -12.83 2.44 3.65
C VAL A 126 -14.12 1.88 4.21
N TYR A 127 -15.24 2.24 3.60
CA TYR A 127 -16.55 1.79 4.07
C TYR A 127 -16.77 0.32 3.79
N LYS A 128 -17.61 -0.31 4.60
CA LYS A 128 -18.07 -1.68 4.37
C LYS A 128 -18.44 -1.92 2.92
N GLY A 129 -17.95 -3.04 2.38
CA GLY A 129 -18.16 -3.42 0.98
C GLY A 129 -17.20 -2.76 -0.01
N HIS A 130 -16.25 -1.95 0.44
CA HIS A 130 -15.09 -1.42 -0.30
C HIS A 130 -15.43 -0.74 -1.64
N LYS A 131 -16.59 -0.05 -1.70
CA LYS A 131 -17.03 0.67 -2.91
C LYS A 131 -16.80 2.17 -2.84
N ARG A 132 -16.50 2.69 -1.66
CA ARG A 132 -16.27 4.12 -1.41
C ARG A 132 -15.35 4.30 -0.21
N ALA A 133 -14.68 5.44 -0.17
CA ALA A 133 -13.84 5.82 0.96
C ALA A 133 -14.02 7.30 1.31
N SER A 134 -13.71 7.64 2.56
CA SER A 134 -13.52 9.02 3.00
C SER A 134 -12.09 9.21 3.47
N VAL A 135 -11.50 10.34 3.10
CA VAL A 135 -10.17 10.75 3.55
C VAL A 135 -10.29 12.02 4.37
N VAL A 136 -9.78 11.99 5.58
CA VAL A 136 -9.70 13.16 6.46
C VAL A 136 -8.25 13.56 6.61
N SER A 137 -7.87 14.70 6.02
CA SER A 137 -6.53 15.27 6.19
C SER A 137 -6.43 15.96 7.55
N VAL A 138 -5.39 15.65 8.31
CA VAL A 138 -5.08 16.29 9.59
C VAL A 138 -4.00 17.34 9.36
N PRO A 139 -4.29 18.65 9.59
CA PRO A 139 -3.28 19.68 9.42
C PRO A 139 -2.14 19.48 10.43
N ARG A 140 -0.92 19.47 9.92
CA ARG A 140 0.28 19.14 10.72
C ARG A 140 0.55 20.12 11.87
N ASP A 141 0.13 21.38 11.71
CA ASP A 141 0.33 22.46 12.67
C ASP A 141 -0.84 22.58 13.67
N THR A 142 -1.74 21.57 13.70
CA THR A 142 -2.83 21.48 14.69
C THR A 142 -2.24 21.26 16.08
N LEU A 143 -2.62 22.10 17.04
CA LEU A 143 -2.29 21.88 18.45
C LEU A 143 -3.19 20.77 19.02
N ILE A 144 -2.54 19.75 19.56
CA ILE A 144 -3.16 18.53 20.09
C ILE A 144 -2.52 18.12 21.41
N ASP A 145 -3.19 17.25 22.15
CA ASP A 145 -2.61 16.55 23.29
C ASP A 145 -2.09 15.19 22.79
N ARG A 146 -0.76 15.03 22.81
CA ARG A 146 -0.11 13.78 22.44
C ARG A 146 -0.09 12.85 23.65
N PRO A 147 -0.68 11.65 23.57
CA PRO A 147 -0.61 10.68 24.66
C PRO A 147 0.83 10.18 24.87
N ALA A 148 1.10 9.60 26.04
CA ALA A 148 2.31 8.84 26.23
C ALA A 148 2.36 7.68 25.24
N CYS A 149 3.53 7.45 24.62
CA CYS A 149 3.69 6.44 23.58
C CYS A 149 5.03 5.73 23.69
N THR A 150 5.12 4.55 23.10
CA THR A 150 6.36 3.79 22.98
C THR A 150 6.73 3.72 21.50
N ASP A 151 7.98 3.99 21.16
CA ASP A 151 8.43 3.86 19.78
C ASP A 151 8.69 2.40 19.38
N ALA A 152 8.96 2.16 18.10
CA ALA A 152 9.22 0.81 17.57
C ALA A 152 10.50 0.16 18.15
N LYS A 153 11.35 0.92 18.85
CA LYS A 153 12.56 0.42 19.53
C LYS A 153 12.33 0.14 21.02
N GLY A 154 11.11 0.38 21.51
CA GLY A 154 10.74 0.19 22.90
C GLY A 154 11.02 1.37 23.82
N ALA A 155 11.48 2.53 23.31
CA ALA A 155 11.68 3.71 24.12
C ALA A 155 10.34 4.40 24.43
N SER A 156 10.14 4.76 25.69
CA SER A 156 8.92 5.42 26.17
C SER A 156 9.05 6.94 26.09
N HIS A 157 8.01 7.58 25.57
CA HIS A 157 7.91 9.04 25.45
C HIS A 157 6.71 9.53 26.26
N PRO A 158 6.91 10.52 27.17
CA PRO A 158 5.83 11.02 28.01
C PRO A 158 4.75 11.74 27.20
N ALA A 159 3.54 11.85 27.76
CA ALA A 159 2.48 12.68 27.22
C ALA A 159 2.90 14.14 27.14
N ALA A 160 2.38 14.88 26.18
CA ALA A 160 2.59 16.31 26.01
C ALA A 160 1.30 16.99 25.57
N THR A 161 1.00 18.16 26.11
CA THR A 161 -0.21 18.94 25.82
C THR A 161 0.10 20.15 24.96
N GLY A 162 -0.83 20.53 24.08
CA GLY A 162 -0.69 21.72 23.25
C GLY A 162 0.50 21.66 22.27
N VAL A 163 0.87 20.48 21.81
CA VAL A 163 1.98 20.29 20.85
C VAL A 163 1.43 20.14 19.43
N MET A 164 2.24 20.47 18.43
CA MET A 164 1.85 20.26 17.04
C MET A 164 1.67 18.78 16.72
N PHE A 165 0.68 18.44 15.91
CA PHE A 165 0.39 17.08 15.48
C PHE A 165 1.62 16.39 14.84
N ASN A 166 2.37 17.11 13.98
CA ASN A 166 3.56 16.54 13.34
C ASN A 166 4.66 16.14 14.31
N SER A 167 4.67 16.70 15.55
CA SER A 167 5.63 16.33 16.57
C SER A 167 5.45 14.91 17.10
N ALA A 168 4.27 14.32 16.93
CA ALA A 168 4.03 12.94 17.32
C ALA A 168 4.92 11.97 16.54
N TYR A 169 5.04 12.19 15.22
CA TYR A 169 5.92 11.38 14.37
C TYR A 169 7.41 11.62 14.70
N SER A 170 7.84 12.86 14.85
CA SER A 170 9.25 13.16 15.18
C SER A 170 9.65 12.69 16.58
N THR A 171 8.69 12.48 17.48
CA THR A 171 8.96 11.99 18.85
C THR A 171 9.20 10.49 18.89
N GLY A 172 8.32 9.69 18.31
CA GLY A 172 8.39 8.23 18.39
C GLY A 172 7.91 7.50 17.14
N GLY A 173 8.04 8.15 15.97
CA GLY A 173 7.75 7.57 14.67
C GLY A 173 6.28 7.17 14.46
N ALA A 174 6.10 6.16 13.64
CA ALA A 174 4.79 5.63 13.27
C ALA A 174 3.91 5.29 14.49
N ALA A 175 4.45 4.60 15.48
CA ALA A 175 3.69 4.16 16.64
C ALA A 175 3.09 5.34 17.42
N CYS A 176 3.89 6.39 17.68
CA CYS A 176 3.39 7.58 18.37
C CYS A 176 2.39 8.37 17.53
N ALA A 177 2.57 8.42 16.21
CA ALA A 177 1.61 9.06 15.31
C ALA A 177 0.27 8.31 15.29
N VAL A 178 0.27 6.99 15.15
CA VAL A 178 -0.94 6.16 15.20
C VAL A 178 -1.64 6.33 16.55
N LYS A 179 -0.92 6.20 17.67
CA LYS A 179 -1.50 6.36 19.00
C LYS A 179 -2.14 7.73 19.21
N THR A 180 -1.51 8.77 18.67
CA THR A 180 -2.02 10.14 18.72
C THR A 180 -3.32 10.28 17.91
N VAL A 181 -3.38 9.70 16.71
CA VAL A 181 -4.59 9.70 15.88
C VAL A 181 -5.70 8.91 16.57
N GLU A 182 -5.42 7.74 17.10
CA GLU A 182 -6.39 6.93 17.84
C GLU A 182 -6.96 7.66 19.07
N SER A 183 -6.09 8.35 19.82
CA SER A 183 -6.48 9.17 20.97
C SER A 183 -7.34 10.38 20.55
N LEU A 184 -6.99 11.02 19.43
CA LEU A 184 -7.71 12.20 18.91
C LEU A 184 -9.08 11.86 18.38
N THR A 185 -9.24 10.70 17.74
CA THR A 185 -10.44 10.33 16.98
C THR A 185 -11.32 9.30 17.67
N GLY A 186 -10.78 8.53 18.60
CA GLY A 186 -11.42 7.33 19.14
C GLY A 186 -11.64 6.23 18.09
N ILE A 187 -10.93 6.29 16.96
CA ILE A 187 -11.01 5.31 15.88
C ILE A 187 -9.73 4.48 15.92
N ARG A 188 -9.88 3.14 15.95
CA ARG A 188 -8.74 2.24 15.79
C ARG A 188 -8.24 2.28 14.36
N MET A 189 -6.94 2.47 14.17
CA MET A 189 -6.27 2.34 12.88
C MET A 189 -5.96 0.86 12.64
N ASP A 190 -6.55 0.28 11.60
CA ASP A 190 -6.31 -1.10 11.20
C ASP A 190 -4.93 -1.22 10.55
N HIS A 191 -4.57 -0.22 9.73
CA HIS A 191 -3.30 -0.18 9.01
C HIS A 191 -2.59 1.15 9.13
N TYR A 192 -1.29 1.09 8.90
CA TYR A 192 -0.39 2.21 8.76
C TYR A 192 0.36 2.12 7.44
N LEU A 193 0.46 3.22 6.74
CA LEU A 193 1.18 3.33 5.49
C LEU A 193 1.95 4.65 5.44
N GLU A 194 3.24 4.58 5.21
CA GLU A 194 4.12 5.73 5.04
C GLU A 194 4.70 5.71 3.63
N VAL A 195 4.68 6.87 2.98
CA VAL A 195 5.25 7.06 1.63
C VAL A 195 6.41 8.02 1.72
N ASP A 196 7.59 7.61 1.26
CA ASP A 196 8.75 8.48 1.18
C ASP A 196 8.76 9.32 -0.11
N PHE A 197 9.43 10.49 -0.08
CA PHE A 197 9.40 11.45 -1.17
C PHE A 197 10.10 10.95 -2.45
N ALA A 198 11.22 10.24 -2.34
CA ALA A 198 11.93 9.72 -3.50
C ALA A 198 11.13 8.60 -4.19
N GLY A 199 10.53 7.73 -3.38
CA GLY A 199 9.62 6.70 -3.88
C GLY A 199 8.37 7.29 -4.52
N PHE A 200 7.80 8.35 -3.92
CA PHE A 200 6.68 9.08 -4.51
C PHE A 200 7.04 9.62 -5.90
N GLN A 201 8.17 10.34 -6.04
CA GLN A 201 8.60 10.87 -7.34
C GLN A 201 8.71 9.75 -8.38
N LYS A 202 9.44 8.68 -8.03
CA LYS A 202 9.64 7.58 -8.95
C LYS A 202 8.33 6.87 -9.33
N LEU A 203 7.40 6.73 -8.40
CA LEU A 203 6.08 6.15 -8.68
C LEU A 203 5.31 6.97 -9.72
N ILE A 204 5.34 8.29 -9.60
CA ILE A 204 4.70 9.19 -10.56
C ILE A 204 5.37 9.09 -11.93
N ASP A 205 6.70 9.03 -11.99
CA ASP A 205 7.45 8.85 -13.24
C ASP A 205 7.12 7.52 -13.92
N ASP A 206 7.07 6.43 -13.16
CA ASP A 206 6.72 5.09 -13.67
C ASP A 206 5.26 5.01 -14.17
N LEU A 207 4.35 5.85 -13.64
CA LEU A 207 3.00 6.04 -14.15
C LEU A 207 2.94 6.86 -15.45
N GLY A 208 4.03 7.53 -15.83
CA GLY A 208 4.08 8.43 -16.98
C GLY A 208 3.57 9.83 -16.68
N GLY A 209 3.58 10.23 -15.42
CA GLY A 209 3.10 11.52 -14.93
C GLY A 209 1.61 11.51 -14.57
N VAL A 210 1.18 12.59 -13.91
CA VAL A 210 -0.22 12.79 -13.49
C VAL A 210 -0.76 14.10 -14.08
N PRO A 211 -1.86 14.07 -14.86
CA PRO A 211 -2.48 15.28 -15.39
C PRO A 211 -3.22 16.02 -14.27
N VAL A 212 -2.91 17.31 -14.11
CA VAL A 212 -3.51 18.22 -13.12
C VAL A 212 -3.93 19.49 -13.81
N THR A 213 -5.12 19.98 -13.55
CA THR A 213 -5.62 21.25 -14.08
C THR A 213 -5.60 22.33 -13.01
N THR A 214 -4.93 23.46 -13.28
CA THR A 214 -4.91 24.62 -12.40
C THR A 214 -5.81 25.72 -12.96
N THR A 215 -6.65 26.31 -12.11
CA THR A 215 -7.57 27.38 -12.50
C THR A 215 -6.88 28.76 -12.61
N ARG A 216 -5.74 28.91 -11.94
CA ARG A 216 -4.87 30.09 -11.93
C ARG A 216 -3.41 29.69 -11.83
N PRO A 217 -2.47 30.61 -12.19
CA PRO A 217 -1.04 30.30 -12.04
C PRO A 217 -0.68 30.01 -10.58
N ILE A 218 0.23 29.05 -10.39
CA ILE A 218 0.84 28.73 -9.09
C ILE A 218 2.33 29.00 -9.22
N SER A 219 2.88 29.86 -8.36
CA SER A 219 4.31 30.14 -8.29
C SER A 219 4.75 30.11 -6.84
N ASP A 220 5.60 29.16 -6.51
CA ASP A 220 6.18 29.00 -5.17
C ASP A 220 7.69 28.77 -5.27
N PRO A 221 8.51 29.79 -4.98
CA PRO A 221 9.96 29.66 -5.01
C PRO A 221 10.53 28.64 -4.01
N GLN A 222 9.81 28.37 -2.91
CA GLN A 222 10.28 27.43 -1.88
C GLN A 222 10.12 25.97 -2.29
N SER A 223 9.06 25.66 -3.02
CA SER A 223 8.85 24.32 -3.61
C SER A 223 9.43 24.20 -5.01
N HIS A 224 9.98 25.29 -5.57
CA HIS A 224 10.46 25.38 -6.95
C HIS A 224 9.37 25.10 -7.99
N LEU A 225 8.10 25.35 -7.67
CA LEU A 225 6.99 25.12 -8.58
C LEU A 225 6.62 26.42 -9.32
N ASN A 226 6.52 26.31 -10.64
CA ASN A 226 5.95 27.35 -11.48
C ASN A 226 5.03 26.72 -12.53
N LEU A 227 3.71 26.90 -12.35
CA LEU A 227 2.67 26.41 -13.25
C LEU A 227 1.82 27.58 -13.74
N LYS A 228 1.59 27.68 -15.05
CA LYS A 228 0.57 28.55 -15.61
C LYS A 228 -0.81 27.94 -15.38
N ALA A 229 -1.87 28.75 -15.53
CA ALA A 229 -3.23 28.21 -15.57
C ALA A 229 -3.38 27.24 -16.75
N GLY A 230 -4.14 26.15 -16.56
CA GLY A 230 -4.36 25.12 -17.57
C GLY A 230 -4.01 23.71 -17.08
N THR A 231 -4.06 22.73 -17.99
CA THR A 231 -3.77 21.34 -17.71
C THR A 231 -2.29 21.02 -17.96
N HIS A 232 -1.65 20.40 -16.99
CA HIS A 232 -0.23 20.00 -17.02
C HIS A 232 -0.09 18.54 -16.62
N THR A 233 0.66 17.76 -17.39
CA THR A 233 1.11 16.45 -16.91
C THR A 233 2.37 16.64 -16.05
N LEU A 234 2.25 16.37 -14.77
CA LEU A 234 3.33 16.54 -13.81
C LEU A 234 4.13 15.24 -13.71
N ASP A 235 5.44 15.32 -13.92
CA ASP A 235 6.41 14.29 -13.55
C ASP A 235 6.58 14.22 -12.02
N GLY A 236 7.40 13.29 -11.55
CA GLY A 236 7.60 13.07 -10.11
C GLY A 236 8.12 14.31 -9.38
N GLU A 237 9.07 15.06 -9.98
CA GLU A 237 9.63 16.25 -9.36
C GLU A 237 8.59 17.35 -9.22
N ARG A 238 7.85 17.65 -10.30
CA ARG A 238 6.81 18.69 -10.31
C ARG A 238 5.61 18.28 -9.45
N ALA A 239 5.26 16.99 -9.42
CA ALA A 239 4.22 16.46 -8.54
C ALA A 239 4.59 16.61 -7.06
N LEU A 240 5.84 16.29 -6.68
CA LEU A 240 6.32 16.50 -5.32
C LEU A 240 6.35 17.99 -4.98
N ALA A 241 6.80 18.83 -5.90
CA ALA A 241 6.77 20.29 -5.73
C ALA A 241 5.34 20.79 -5.48
N LEU A 242 4.34 20.30 -6.25
CA LEU A 242 2.93 20.68 -6.08
C LEU A 242 2.40 20.33 -4.70
N VAL A 243 2.59 19.08 -4.24
CA VAL A 243 2.06 18.61 -2.93
C VAL A 243 2.80 19.22 -1.72
N ARG A 244 3.93 19.91 -1.97
CA ARG A 244 4.70 20.66 -0.96
C ARG A 244 4.45 22.17 -1.01
N THR A 245 3.84 22.68 -2.08
CA THR A 245 3.58 24.11 -2.29
C THR A 245 2.65 24.66 -1.20
N ARG A 246 3.03 25.81 -0.67
CA ARG A 246 2.25 26.58 0.31
C ARG A 246 1.99 28.00 -0.17
N HIS A 247 3.03 28.64 -0.71
CA HIS A 247 2.95 30.03 -1.18
C HIS A 247 2.28 30.07 -2.56
N GLY A 248 1.51 31.11 -2.79
CA GLY A 248 0.78 31.24 -4.06
C GLY A 248 -0.53 30.43 -4.16
N VAL A 249 -0.95 29.77 -3.07
CA VAL A 249 -2.22 29.02 -2.99
C VAL A 249 -2.96 29.39 -1.72
N GLY A 250 -4.23 29.78 -1.85
CA GLY A 250 -5.06 30.20 -0.71
C GLY A 250 -4.43 31.39 0.02
N ASP A 251 -4.40 31.32 1.33
CA ASP A 251 -3.79 32.31 2.23
C ASP A 251 -2.31 32.05 2.52
N GLY A 252 -1.69 31.08 1.86
CA GLY A 252 -0.31 30.65 2.10
C GLY A 252 -0.14 29.72 3.30
N SER A 253 -1.23 29.31 3.94
CA SER A 253 -1.22 28.40 5.08
C SER A 253 -1.08 26.93 4.66
N ASP A 254 -0.92 26.06 5.65
CA ASP A 254 -0.94 24.60 5.49
C ASP A 254 -2.27 24.09 4.89
N LEU A 255 -3.37 24.82 5.10
CA LEU A 255 -4.70 24.44 4.59
C LEU A 255 -4.77 24.50 3.07
N GLY A 256 -4.15 25.49 2.43
CA GLY A 256 -4.03 25.58 0.97
C GLY A 256 -3.25 24.39 0.41
N ARG A 257 -2.14 24.01 1.04
CA ARG A 257 -1.36 22.81 0.66
C ARG A 257 -2.19 21.54 0.74
N ILE A 258 -2.97 21.33 1.80
CA ILE A 258 -3.83 20.16 1.95
C ILE A 258 -4.80 20.05 0.78
N GLN A 259 -5.32 21.15 0.27
CA GLN A 259 -6.23 21.12 -0.89
C GLN A 259 -5.52 20.72 -2.17
N LEU A 260 -4.28 21.18 -2.39
CA LEU A 260 -3.45 20.70 -3.50
C LEU A 260 -3.21 19.19 -3.40
N GLN A 261 -2.90 18.70 -2.21
CA GLN A 261 -2.71 17.26 -1.97
C GLN A 261 -3.98 16.46 -2.26
N GLN A 262 -5.15 16.95 -1.82
CA GLN A 262 -6.43 16.28 -2.08
C GLN A 262 -6.77 16.24 -3.58
N ALA A 263 -6.57 17.34 -4.28
CA ALA A 263 -6.77 17.39 -5.73
C ALA A 263 -5.80 16.47 -6.47
N PHE A 264 -4.53 16.47 -6.06
CA PHE A 264 -3.52 15.59 -6.64
C PHE A 264 -3.84 14.11 -6.42
N VAL A 265 -4.28 13.70 -5.22
CA VAL A 265 -4.67 12.30 -4.93
C VAL A 265 -5.82 11.85 -5.83
N LYS A 266 -6.81 12.70 -6.08
CA LYS A 266 -7.89 12.39 -7.03
C LYS A 266 -7.37 12.20 -8.45
N ALA A 267 -6.54 13.14 -8.93
CA ALA A 267 -5.92 13.06 -10.25
C ALA A 267 -5.04 11.80 -10.40
N LEU A 268 -4.32 11.42 -9.34
CA LEU A 268 -3.51 10.20 -9.30
C LEU A 268 -4.38 8.94 -9.44
N LEU A 269 -5.50 8.87 -8.71
CA LEU A 269 -6.42 7.73 -8.83
C LEU A 269 -7.02 7.61 -10.23
N ASP A 270 -7.38 8.74 -10.85
CA ASP A 270 -7.89 8.76 -12.23
C ASP A 270 -6.80 8.32 -13.22
N GLN A 271 -5.55 8.76 -13.02
CA GLN A 271 -4.43 8.34 -13.84
C GLN A 271 -4.15 6.84 -13.73
N VAL A 272 -4.13 6.29 -12.52
CA VAL A 272 -3.94 4.83 -12.30
C VAL A 272 -5.03 4.02 -13.00
N ALA A 273 -6.28 4.48 -12.95
CA ALA A 273 -7.40 3.85 -13.64
C ALA A 273 -7.27 3.95 -15.16
N HIS A 274 -6.81 5.10 -15.68
CA HIS A 274 -6.69 5.37 -17.12
C HIS A 274 -5.56 4.61 -17.79
N VAL A 275 -4.40 4.51 -17.13
CA VAL A 275 -3.17 3.93 -17.73
C VAL A 275 -3.27 2.42 -17.93
N GLY A 276 -4.28 1.76 -17.37
CA GLY A 276 -4.48 0.32 -17.56
C GLY A 276 -3.27 -0.53 -17.11
N VAL A 277 -2.66 -0.17 -16.00
CA VAL A 277 -1.45 -0.80 -15.43
C VAL A 277 -1.51 -2.33 -15.43
N PHE A 278 -2.72 -2.87 -15.21
CA PHE A 278 -2.95 -4.32 -15.16
C PHE A 278 -2.90 -5.02 -16.53
N SER A 279 -2.86 -4.27 -17.63
CA SER A 279 -2.83 -4.82 -18.99
C SER A 279 -1.41 -5.07 -19.51
N ASP A 280 -0.39 -4.48 -18.87
CA ASP A 280 1.02 -4.63 -19.24
C ASP A 280 1.81 -5.25 -18.07
N PRO A 281 2.23 -6.53 -18.18
CA PRO A 281 2.95 -7.22 -17.10
C PRO A 281 4.27 -6.55 -16.72
N LYS A 282 4.99 -5.95 -17.68
CA LYS A 282 6.23 -5.23 -17.41
C LYS A 282 5.97 -3.97 -16.59
N ARG A 283 5.01 -3.16 -17.02
CA ARG A 283 4.62 -1.93 -16.32
C ARG A 283 4.09 -2.23 -14.92
N LEU A 284 3.29 -3.28 -14.78
CA LEU A 284 2.81 -3.75 -13.47
C LEU A 284 3.97 -4.13 -12.55
N TYR A 285 4.97 -4.86 -13.08
CA TYR A 285 6.15 -5.23 -12.31
C TYR A 285 6.97 -3.99 -11.90
N ASP A 286 7.25 -3.07 -12.83
CA ASP A 286 8.04 -1.87 -12.57
C ASP A 286 7.36 -0.99 -11.49
N LEU A 287 6.04 -0.81 -11.58
CA LEU A 287 5.25 -0.12 -10.57
C LEU A 287 5.24 -0.83 -9.21
N ALA A 288 5.10 -2.16 -9.20
CA ALA A 288 5.15 -2.95 -7.97
C ALA A 288 6.54 -2.88 -7.31
N ASP A 289 7.62 -2.95 -8.09
CA ASP A 289 9.00 -2.82 -7.60
C ASP A 289 9.24 -1.44 -6.98
N THR A 290 8.74 -0.39 -7.63
CA THR A 290 8.84 0.98 -7.11
C THR A 290 7.95 1.18 -5.88
N ALA A 291 6.69 0.76 -5.92
CA ALA A 291 5.76 0.90 -4.81
C ALA A 291 6.26 0.17 -3.55
N THR A 292 6.74 -1.07 -3.70
CA THR A 292 7.27 -1.85 -2.56
C THR A 292 8.55 -1.24 -1.94
N LYS A 293 9.29 -0.42 -2.68
CA LYS A 293 10.45 0.33 -2.16
C LYS A 293 10.06 1.66 -1.53
N ALA A 294 8.97 2.27 -2.02
CA ALA A 294 8.51 3.61 -1.65
C ALA A 294 7.70 3.62 -0.37
N VAL A 295 7.15 2.47 0.05
CA VAL A 295 6.25 2.38 1.19
C VAL A 295 6.90 1.69 2.38
N THR A 296 6.55 2.17 3.58
CA THR A 296 6.73 1.46 4.85
C THR A 296 5.33 1.20 5.42
N THR A 297 5.05 -0.03 5.83
CA THR A 297 3.73 -0.45 6.30
C THR A 297 3.76 -0.92 7.75
N ASP A 298 2.60 -1.23 8.32
CA ASP A 298 2.54 -2.10 9.49
C ASP A 298 2.90 -3.54 9.12
N SER A 299 3.09 -4.39 10.14
CA SER A 299 3.46 -5.81 9.96
C SER A 299 2.38 -6.62 9.23
N ASP A 300 1.10 -6.26 9.36
CA ASP A 300 -0.01 -6.99 8.73
C ASP A 300 0.00 -6.80 7.20
N LEU A 301 0.45 -5.63 6.72
CA LEU A 301 0.70 -5.34 5.30
C LEU A 301 2.17 -5.59 4.88
N GLY A 302 2.97 -6.22 5.73
CA GLY A 302 4.41 -6.44 5.54
C GLY A 302 4.78 -7.49 4.50
N SER A 303 3.86 -7.95 3.66
CA SER A 303 4.11 -8.88 2.56
C SER A 303 3.46 -8.43 1.26
N VAL A 304 4.05 -8.84 0.14
CA VAL A 304 3.49 -8.54 -1.20
C VAL A 304 2.08 -9.09 -1.37
N ASN A 305 1.79 -10.28 -0.84
CA ASN A 305 0.46 -10.85 -0.91
C ASN A 305 -0.56 -10.00 -0.13
N ALA A 306 -0.23 -9.64 1.12
CA ALA A 306 -1.10 -8.79 1.93
C ALA A 306 -1.37 -7.44 1.28
N LEU A 307 -0.32 -6.79 0.71
CA LEU A 307 -0.48 -5.54 -0.04
C LEU A 307 -1.31 -5.71 -1.31
N ALA A 308 -1.14 -6.82 -2.04
CA ALA A 308 -1.90 -7.09 -3.25
C ALA A 308 -3.38 -7.36 -2.93
N ASP A 309 -3.67 -8.10 -1.88
CA ASP A 309 -5.04 -8.37 -1.41
C ASP A 309 -5.70 -7.07 -0.93
N PHE A 310 -4.98 -6.26 -0.16
CA PHE A 310 -5.43 -4.94 0.27
C PHE A 310 -5.73 -4.01 -0.92
N ALA A 311 -4.78 -3.87 -1.86
CA ALA A 311 -4.97 -3.07 -3.08
C ALA A 311 -6.13 -3.60 -3.95
N GLY A 312 -6.28 -4.94 -4.02
CA GLY A 312 -7.40 -5.60 -4.67
C GLY A 312 -8.74 -5.24 -4.05
N GLY A 313 -8.80 -5.16 -2.73
CA GLY A 313 -9.98 -4.69 -1.98
C GLY A 313 -10.36 -3.23 -2.31
N LEU A 314 -9.39 -2.39 -2.61
CA LEU A 314 -9.61 -0.97 -2.94
C LEU A 314 -9.93 -0.70 -4.42
N LYS A 315 -9.77 -1.68 -5.32
CA LYS A 315 -9.91 -1.53 -6.78
C LYS A 315 -11.25 -0.93 -7.23
N GLY A 316 -12.30 -1.07 -6.42
CA GLY A 316 -13.63 -0.49 -6.70
C GLY A 316 -13.79 0.99 -6.35
N ILE A 317 -12.77 1.60 -5.72
CA ILE A 317 -12.84 2.98 -5.24
C ILE A 317 -12.17 3.89 -6.26
N GLY A 318 -12.95 4.49 -7.16
CA GLY A 318 -12.47 5.56 -8.05
C GLY A 318 -12.57 6.93 -7.40
N SER A 319 -12.03 7.97 -8.05
CA SER A 319 -12.04 9.36 -7.57
C SER A 319 -13.45 9.88 -7.27
N SER A 320 -14.46 9.47 -8.04
CA SER A 320 -15.87 9.82 -7.84
C SER A 320 -16.49 9.22 -6.56
N HIS A 321 -15.91 8.13 -6.05
CA HIS A 321 -16.33 7.45 -4.82
C HIS A 321 -15.46 7.80 -3.61
N LEU A 322 -14.50 8.70 -3.80
CA LEU A 322 -13.60 9.20 -2.76
C LEU A 322 -14.05 10.57 -2.28
N ARG A 323 -14.45 10.66 -1.01
CA ARG A 323 -14.72 11.94 -0.37
C ARG A 323 -13.51 12.38 0.44
N MET A 324 -12.92 13.51 0.07
CA MET A 324 -11.81 14.10 0.80
C MET A 324 -12.28 15.34 1.56
N VAL A 325 -11.89 15.43 2.81
CA VAL A 325 -12.19 16.58 3.68
C VAL A 325 -10.96 16.90 4.54
N THR A 326 -10.85 18.13 4.99
CA THR A 326 -9.87 18.51 6.01
C THR A 326 -10.54 18.48 7.37
N MET A 327 -9.84 18.01 8.39
CA MET A 327 -10.31 18.10 9.78
C MET A 327 -10.69 19.55 10.11
N PRO A 328 -11.88 19.79 10.67
CA PRO A 328 -12.35 21.14 11.00
C PRO A 328 -11.42 21.82 11.99
N VAL A 329 -10.84 22.94 11.56
CA VAL A 329 -9.92 23.74 12.35
C VAL A 329 -10.22 25.23 12.20
N ARG A 330 -9.77 26.01 13.17
CA ARG A 330 -9.69 27.47 13.14
C ARG A 330 -8.28 27.91 13.47
N TYR A 331 -7.89 29.10 13.03
CA TYR A 331 -6.58 29.65 13.43
C TYR A 331 -6.52 29.89 14.93
N ASP A 332 -5.34 29.68 15.50
CA ASP A 332 -5.10 30.02 16.90
C ASP A 332 -4.93 31.55 17.04
N PRO A 333 -5.75 32.22 17.88
CA PRO A 333 -5.59 33.67 18.10
C PRO A 333 -4.25 34.05 18.70
N ALA A 334 -3.57 33.11 19.40
CA ALA A 334 -2.28 33.35 20.04
C ALA A 334 -1.10 33.17 19.08
N ASP A 335 -1.21 32.28 18.07
CA ASP A 335 -0.20 32.05 17.06
C ASP A 335 -0.85 31.73 15.71
N PRO A 336 -0.87 32.69 14.75
CA PRO A 336 -1.49 32.51 13.44
C PRO A 336 -0.89 31.35 12.61
N ASN A 337 0.31 30.87 12.97
CA ASN A 337 0.92 29.70 12.31
C ASN A 337 0.43 28.37 12.89
N ARG A 338 -0.49 28.39 13.83
CA ARG A 338 -1.10 27.21 14.46
C ARG A 338 -2.59 27.17 14.21
N VAL A 339 -3.12 25.99 14.27
CA VAL A 339 -4.57 25.79 14.16
C VAL A 339 -5.07 24.95 15.32
N LEU A 340 -6.28 25.26 15.75
CA LEU A 340 -7.00 24.59 16.80
C LEU A 340 -8.13 23.77 16.21
N MET A 341 -8.32 22.51 16.65
CA MET A 341 -9.41 21.67 16.21
C MET A 341 -10.76 22.24 16.68
N GLU A 342 -11.70 22.36 15.77
CA GLU A 342 -13.11 22.66 16.10
C GLU A 342 -13.79 21.39 16.62
N LYS A 343 -13.63 21.11 17.93
CA LYS A 343 -14.00 19.85 18.57
C LYS A 343 -15.40 19.35 18.19
N ALA A 344 -16.41 20.21 18.22
CA ALA A 344 -17.80 19.81 17.93
C ALA A 344 -18.01 19.39 16.47
N LYS A 345 -17.35 20.04 15.50
CA LYS A 345 -17.43 19.67 14.09
C LYS A 345 -16.59 18.42 13.80
N ALA A 346 -15.37 18.35 14.36
CA ALA A 346 -14.51 17.20 14.23
C ALA A 346 -15.16 15.93 14.82
N GLU A 347 -15.79 16.03 15.98
CA GLU A 347 -16.48 14.89 16.60
C GLU A 347 -17.63 14.34 15.72
N ARG A 348 -18.33 15.19 14.96
CA ARG A 348 -19.32 14.71 13.98
C ARG A 348 -18.67 13.88 12.87
N ILE A 349 -17.45 14.22 12.45
CA ILE A 349 -16.69 13.42 11.49
C ILE A 349 -16.32 12.08 12.11
N TRP A 350 -15.71 12.11 13.30
CA TRP A 350 -15.27 10.89 13.98
C TRP A 350 -16.44 9.95 14.29
N GLN A 351 -17.55 10.49 14.73
CA GLN A 351 -18.77 9.73 14.99
C GLN A 351 -19.33 9.08 13.72
N ALA A 352 -19.32 9.80 12.59
CA ALA A 352 -19.74 9.26 11.31
C ALA A 352 -18.86 8.07 10.90
N LEU A 353 -17.52 8.22 10.99
CA LEU A 353 -16.58 7.16 10.62
C LEU A 353 -16.66 5.95 11.57
N ARG A 354 -16.73 6.16 12.89
CA ARG A 354 -16.91 5.07 13.86
C ARG A 354 -18.18 4.24 13.60
N ASN A 355 -19.22 4.87 13.06
CA ASN A 355 -20.48 4.22 12.73
C ASN A 355 -20.59 3.81 11.26
N ASP A 356 -19.49 3.80 10.50
CA ASP A 356 -19.44 3.47 9.08
C ASP A 356 -20.47 4.27 8.24
N ARG A 357 -20.62 5.57 8.56
CA ARG A 357 -21.57 6.48 7.91
C ARG A 357 -20.84 7.57 7.14
N PRO A 358 -21.44 8.09 6.04
CA PRO A 358 -20.88 9.22 5.31
C PRO A 358 -20.71 10.45 6.21
N ILE A 359 -19.60 11.16 6.03
CA ILE A 359 -19.32 12.41 6.73
C ILE A 359 -20.44 13.43 6.40
N PRO A 360 -21.13 14.02 7.39
CA PRO A 360 -22.16 15.00 7.12
C PRO A 360 -21.57 16.30 6.57
N ALA A 361 -22.24 16.94 5.60
CA ALA A 361 -21.78 18.20 5.01
C ALA A 361 -21.66 19.32 6.05
N SER A 362 -22.53 19.32 7.07
CA SER A 362 -22.49 20.31 8.16
C SER A 362 -21.24 20.23 9.04
N ALA A 363 -20.48 19.13 8.98
CA ALA A 363 -19.23 18.99 9.75
C ALA A 363 -18.05 19.77 9.13
N THR A 364 -18.13 20.09 7.83
CA THR A 364 -17.06 20.77 7.10
C THR A 364 -17.44 22.16 6.59
N LYS A 365 -18.64 22.60 6.89
CA LYS A 365 -19.13 23.93 6.51
C LYS A 365 -18.53 25.00 7.43
N ASP A 366 -18.21 26.18 6.87
CA ASP A 366 -17.71 27.35 7.60
C ASP A 366 -16.51 27.00 8.50
N THR A 367 -15.48 26.39 7.89
CA THR A 367 -14.19 26.08 8.53
C THR A 367 -13.07 26.79 7.77
N ALA A 368 -11.95 27.09 8.43
CA ALA A 368 -10.82 27.73 7.80
C ALA A 368 -10.32 26.96 6.54
N ALA A 369 -10.45 25.65 6.53
CA ALA A 369 -10.12 24.82 5.37
C ALA A 369 -11.07 25.03 4.18
N GLY A 370 -12.32 25.44 4.40
CA GLY A 370 -13.28 25.72 3.33
C GLY A 370 -13.00 27.02 2.58
N GLU A 371 -12.30 27.96 3.21
CA GLU A 371 -11.99 29.29 2.62
C GLU A 371 -10.84 29.20 1.60
N ALA A 372 -10.01 28.17 1.66
CA ALA A 372 -8.85 27.97 0.76
C ALA A 372 -9.19 27.19 -0.52
N ALA A 373 -10.48 26.87 -0.80
CA ALA A 373 -10.90 26.00 -1.89
C ALA A 373 -10.77 26.65 -3.29
N GLY A 374 -10.38 25.85 -4.31
CA GLY A 374 -10.64 26.16 -5.71
C GLY A 374 -9.47 26.52 -6.61
N VAL A 375 -8.21 26.21 -6.23
CA VAL A 375 -7.04 26.50 -7.09
C VAL A 375 -6.74 25.36 -8.06
N VAL A 376 -7.04 24.14 -7.70
CA VAL A 376 -6.80 22.95 -8.52
C VAL A 376 -8.09 22.14 -8.61
N SER A 377 -8.45 21.77 -9.84
CA SER A 377 -9.46 20.74 -10.13
C SER A 377 -8.75 19.49 -10.68
N GLY A 378 -9.06 18.34 -10.12
CA GLY A 378 -8.67 17.04 -10.65
C GLY A 378 -9.80 16.52 -11.52
#